data_fb096162e59fcb79c43e42897de413d7
#
_entry.id   fb096162e59fcb79c43e42897de413d7
#
_cell.length_a   1.000
_cell.length_b   1.000
_cell.length_c   1.000
_cell.angle_alpha   90.00
_cell.angle_beta   90.00
_cell.angle_gamma   90.00
#
_symmetry.space_group_name_H-M   'P 1'
#
loop_
_entity.id
_entity.type
_entity.pdbx_description
1 polymer ?
#
loop_
_entity_poly.entity_id
_entity_poly.type
_entity_poly.pdbx_seq_one_letter_code
_entity_poly.pdbx_strand_id
1 'polypeptide(L)'
;LLLVKKNEVPKNVYDRIALLKANKTALVGGKNIISNDVEKTIEATTKKIYRVAGEDRYLTSQLAGAAVSPILYDGSPAIASDVVAVYNGNNFPDALAATPFLKKFNTSNIEGYGLPLISIKSNGNTSELVRIVFGGENSVNKYKEKYRFAGQDRYKTAVEIAKAYKDLLKMDIDTIVLASGEDYPDALCAGPLASSKNAAILLTKSKTLNEDTREYIKANTNIKNI
;
A
#
# COMPACT_ATOMS: atom_id res chain seq x y z
N LEU A 1 4.50 -2.90 9.45
CA LEU A 1 5.27 -1.74 9.04
C LEU A 1 5.76 -0.99 10.27
N LEU A 2 7.03 -0.62 10.31
CA LEU A 2 7.65 0.19 11.36
C LEU A 2 8.39 1.35 10.71
N LEU A 3 8.28 2.54 11.29
CA LEU A 3 8.91 3.74 10.76
C LEU A 3 10.20 4.04 11.53
N VAL A 4 11.24 4.43 10.79
CA VAL A 4 12.52 4.86 11.36
C VAL A 4 12.85 6.28 10.89
N LYS A 5 13.70 6.99 11.64
CA LYS A 5 14.27 8.25 11.19
C LYS A 5 15.42 7.99 10.22
N LYS A 6 15.86 9.02 9.52
CA LYS A 6 17.00 8.92 8.57
C LYS A 6 18.24 8.32 9.23
N ASN A 7 18.62 8.79 10.42
CA ASN A 7 19.88 8.47 11.08
C ASN A 7 19.68 7.77 12.45
N GLU A 8 18.46 7.37 12.79
CA GLU A 8 18.15 6.83 14.10
C GLU A 8 17.02 5.80 14.02
N VAL A 9 17.13 4.72 14.77
CA VAL A 9 16.02 3.82 15.09
C VAL A 9 15.45 4.27 16.44
N PRO A 10 14.21 4.82 16.50
CA PRO A 10 13.60 5.16 17.77
C PRO A 10 13.56 3.96 18.71
N LYS A 11 13.80 4.20 20.01
CA LYS A 11 13.93 3.12 21.00
C LYS A 11 12.74 2.14 20.98
N ASN A 12 11.52 2.66 20.95
CA ASN A 12 10.31 1.83 20.88
C ASN A 12 10.23 0.97 19.61
N VAL A 13 10.75 1.46 18.48
CA VAL A 13 10.84 0.71 17.22
C VAL A 13 11.90 -0.40 17.33
N TYR A 14 13.07 -0.07 17.87
CA TYR A 14 14.15 -1.03 18.13
C TYR A 14 13.67 -2.17 19.03
N ASP A 15 13.07 -1.82 20.18
CA ASP A 15 12.54 -2.79 21.14
C ASP A 15 11.48 -3.70 20.47
N ARG A 16 10.65 -3.13 19.58
CA ARG A 16 9.65 -3.90 18.85
C ARG A 16 10.27 -4.87 17.84
N ILE A 17 11.28 -4.44 17.10
CA ILE A 17 11.98 -5.30 16.13
C ILE A 17 12.68 -6.45 16.88
N ALA A 18 13.36 -6.16 17.98
CA ALA A 18 14.03 -7.17 18.82
C ALA A 18 13.04 -8.19 19.38
N LEU A 19 11.86 -7.72 19.86
CA LEU A 19 10.81 -8.59 20.37
C LEU A 19 10.23 -9.52 19.30
N LEU A 20 10.10 -9.05 18.06
CA LEU A 20 9.58 -9.84 16.95
C LEU A 20 10.50 -10.98 16.52
N LYS A 21 11.79 -10.92 16.85
CA LYS A 21 12.82 -11.89 16.44
C LYS A 21 12.73 -12.24 14.95
N ALA A 22 12.55 -11.20 14.12
CA ALA A 22 12.33 -11.35 12.71
C ALA A 22 13.51 -12.06 12.03
N ASN A 23 13.23 -13.08 11.24
CA ASN A 23 14.26 -13.74 10.42
C ASN A 23 14.73 -12.86 9.27
N LYS A 24 13.82 -12.05 8.73
CA LYS A 24 14.06 -11.19 7.58
C LYS A 24 13.47 -9.80 7.84
N THR A 25 14.21 -8.76 7.49
CA THR A 25 13.76 -7.36 7.56
C THR A 25 13.99 -6.69 6.21
N ALA A 26 12.95 -6.08 5.66
CA ALA A 26 13.06 -5.25 4.46
C ALA A 26 13.19 -3.78 4.85
N LEU A 27 14.26 -3.12 4.44
CA LEU A 27 14.44 -1.67 4.51
C LEU A 27 14.01 -1.04 3.19
N VAL A 28 12.93 -0.29 3.19
CA VAL A 28 12.43 0.38 1.97
C VAL A 28 12.89 1.83 1.96
N GLY A 29 13.87 2.11 1.12
CA GLY A 29 14.48 3.43 0.97
C GLY A 29 16.00 3.38 0.84
N GLY A 30 16.54 4.29 0.03
CA GLY A 30 17.97 4.43 -0.22
C GLY A 30 18.76 4.94 1.00
N LYS A 31 20.09 4.87 0.93
CA LYS A 31 20.99 5.29 2.02
C LYS A 31 20.88 6.77 2.39
N ASN A 32 20.39 7.59 1.48
CA ASN A 32 20.11 9.01 1.73
C ASN A 32 18.82 9.23 2.52
N ILE A 33 17.93 8.22 2.59
CA ILE A 33 16.65 8.24 3.30
C ILE A 33 16.76 7.47 4.63
N ILE A 34 17.37 6.28 4.60
CA ILE A 34 17.68 5.45 5.77
C ILE A 34 19.16 5.14 5.73
N SER A 35 19.93 5.73 6.63
CA SER A 35 21.39 5.65 6.63
C SER A 35 21.92 4.23 6.89
N ASN A 36 23.20 4.01 6.59
CA ASN A 36 23.87 2.75 6.91
C ASN A 36 23.93 2.48 8.42
N ASP A 37 23.95 3.52 9.26
CA ASP A 37 23.99 3.33 10.72
C ASP A 37 22.66 2.78 11.25
N VAL A 38 21.54 3.22 10.67
CA VAL A 38 20.22 2.63 10.95
C VAL A 38 20.19 1.16 10.51
N GLU A 39 20.72 0.85 9.32
CA GLU A 39 20.79 -0.53 8.83
C GLU A 39 21.59 -1.42 9.78
N LYS A 40 22.82 -1.00 10.16
CA LYS A 40 23.66 -1.72 11.14
C LYS A 40 22.98 -1.92 12.49
N THR A 41 22.24 -0.91 12.96
CA THR A 41 21.47 -1.02 14.21
C THR A 41 20.41 -2.11 14.13
N ILE A 42 19.75 -2.23 12.99
CA ILE A 42 18.70 -3.25 12.78
C ILE A 42 19.33 -4.63 12.52
N GLU A 43 20.49 -4.71 11.87
CA GLU A 43 21.22 -5.97 11.67
C GLU A 43 21.49 -6.73 12.97
N ALA A 44 21.70 -6.02 14.08
CA ALA A 44 21.88 -6.63 15.39
C ALA A 44 20.63 -7.36 15.92
N THR A 45 19.47 -7.14 15.33
CA THR A 45 18.15 -7.66 15.80
C THR A 45 17.49 -8.63 14.85
N THR A 46 18.01 -8.81 13.63
CA THR A 46 17.44 -9.66 12.59
C THR A 46 18.49 -10.50 11.91
N LYS A 47 18.12 -11.67 11.40
CA LYS A 47 19.08 -12.57 10.75
C LYS A 47 19.51 -12.10 9.35
N LYS A 48 18.62 -11.43 8.64
CA LYS A 48 18.87 -10.99 7.26
C LYS A 48 18.16 -9.69 6.95
N ILE A 49 18.89 -8.75 6.35
CA ILE A 49 18.32 -7.49 5.85
C ILE A 49 18.31 -7.50 4.33
N TYR A 50 17.23 -6.97 3.79
CA TYR A 50 17.08 -6.67 2.37
C TYR A 50 16.83 -5.18 2.22
N ARG A 51 17.70 -4.48 1.51
CA ARG A 51 17.44 -3.08 1.16
C ARG A 51 16.75 -3.02 -0.20
N VAL A 52 15.57 -2.39 -0.22
CA VAL A 52 14.79 -2.13 -1.43
C VAL A 52 14.85 -0.65 -1.71
N ALA A 53 15.59 -0.26 -2.74
CA ALA A 53 15.79 1.15 -3.08
C ALA A 53 16.12 1.33 -4.57
N GLY A 54 15.43 2.22 -5.24
CA GLY A 54 15.74 2.75 -6.55
C GLY A 54 16.27 4.17 -6.45
N GLU A 55 16.60 4.76 -7.59
CA GLU A 55 17.07 6.15 -7.70
C GLU A 55 15.98 7.15 -7.27
N ASP A 56 14.72 6.78 -7.48
CA ASP A 56 13.56 7.57 -7.10
C ASP A 56 12.45 6.69 -6.48
N ARG A 57 11.34 7.32 -6.08
CA ARG A 57 10.18 6.62 -5.51
C ARG A 57 9.51 5.66 -6.49
N TYR A 58 9.58 5.93 -7.76
CA TYR A 58 8.95 5.11 -8.80
C TYR A 58 9.71 3.81 -8.98
N LEU A 59 11.02 3.89 -9.15
CA LEU A 59 11.89 2.71 -9.22
C LEU A 59 11.89 1.93 -7.90
N THR A 60 11.88 2.64 -6.74
CA THR A 60 11.75 1.97 -5.43
C THR A 60 10.46 1.18 -5.34
N SER A 61 9.35 1.71 -5.84
CA SER A 61 8.06 1.03 -5.85
C SER A 61 8.06 -0.22 -6.74
N GLN A 62 8.64 -0.15 -7.93
CA GLN A 62 8.79 -1.29 -8.83
C GLN A 62 9.66 -2.39 -8.18
N LEU A 63 10.79 -2.01 -7.61
CA LEU A 63 11.69 -2.94 -6.92
C LEU A 63 11.02 -3.55 -5.68
N ALA A 64 10.18 -2.80 -4.96
CA ALA A 64 9.41 -3.34 -3.84
C ALA A 64 8.42 -4.42 -4.31
N GLY A 65 7.74 -4.19 -5.42
CA GLY A 65 6.88 -5.20 -6.06
C GLY A 65 7.65 -6.47 -6.45
N ALA A 66 8.82 -6.31 -7.07
CA ALA A 66 9.69 -7.42 -7.46
C ALA A 66 10.33 -8.13 -6.26
N ALA A 67 10.63 -7.41 -5.17
CA ALA A 67 11.26 -7.95 -3.97
C ALA A 67 10.35 -8.81 -3.08
N VAL A 68 9.05 -8.79 -3.31
CA VAL A 68 8.09 -9.60 -2.53
C VAL A 68 8.45 -11.08 -2.62
N SER A 69 8.75 -11.59 -3.81
CA SER A 69 9.08 -13.00 -4.01
C SER A 69 10.36 -13.45 -3.28
N PRO A 70 11.55 -12.82 -3.46
CA PRO A 70 12.76 -13.25 -2.75
C PRO A 70 12.69 -13.06 -1.24
N ILE A 71 11.93 -12.06 -0.75
CA ILE A 71 11.79 -11.81 0.69
C ILE A 71 10.89 -12.86 1.34
N LEU A 72 9.79 -13.21 0.70
CA LEU A 72 8.80 -14.13 1.27
C LEU A 72 9.08 -15.59 0.95
N TYR A 73 9.63 -15.91 -0.22
CA TYR A 73 9.72 -17.27 -0.78
C TYR A 73 11.16 -17.75 -0.99
N ASP A 74 12.09 -17.38 -0.14
CA ASP A 74 13.46 -17.95 -0.04
C ASP A 74 14.08 -18.47 -1.35
N GLY A 75 14.63 -17.57 -2.14
CA GLY A 75 15.52 -17.91 -3.26
C GLY A 75 14.85 -18.18 -4.62
N SER A 76 13.55 -18.11 -4.71
CA SER A 76 12.91 -18.07 -6.02
C SER A 76 13.21 -16.74 -6.71
N PRO A 77 13.63 -16.75 -8.00
CA PRO A 77 13.79 -15.51 -8.74
C PRO A 77 12.45 -14.75 -8.70
N ALA A 78 12.53 -13.43 -8.45
CA ALA A 78 11.36 -12.58 -8.58
C ALA A 78 10.83 -12.73 -10.00
N ILE A 79 9.72 -13.42 -10.17
CA ILE A 79 8.96 -13.31 -11.40
C ILE A 79 8.31 -11.94 -11.29
N ALA A 80 8.92 -10.94 -11.92
CA ALA A 80 8.30 -9.67 -12.12
C ALA A 80 6.97 -9.96 -12.82
N SER A 81 5.86 -9.61 -12.20
CA SER A 81 4.57 -9.71 -12.86
C SER A 81 4.58 -8.69 -13.98
N ASP A 82 4.46 -9.12 -15.22
CA ASP A 82 4.30 -8.22 -16.36
C ASP A 82 2.97 -7.43 -16.28
N VAL A 83 2.12 -7.79 -15.33
CA VAL A 83 0.82 -7.19 -15.08
C VAL A 83 0.82 -6.49 -13.72
N VAL A 84 0.43 -5.22 -13.70
CA VAL A 84 0.52 -4.35 -12.52
C VAL A 84 -0.78 -3.63 -12.22
N ALA A 85 -0.91 -3.17 -10.98
CA ALA A 85 -1.80 -2.09 -10.59
C ALA A 85 -0.99 -0.81 -10.42
N VAL A 86 -1.54 0.34 -10.83
CA VAL A 86 -0.82 1.62 -10.79
C VAL A 86 -1.58 2.71 -10.05
N TYR A 87 -0.81 3.65 -9.49
CA TYR A 87 -1.31 4.88 -8.89
C TYR A 87 -0.31 6.04 -9.13
N ASN A 88 -0.76 7.28 -8.95
CA ASN A 88 0.12 8.44 -9.05
C ASN A 88 1.06 8.54 -7.83
N GLY A 89 2.34 8.33 -8.04
CA GLY A 89 3.35 8.38 -6.97
C GLY A 89 3.63 9.76 -6.37
N ASN A 90 3.06 10.82 -6.91
CA ASN A 90 3.07 12.14 -6.30
C ASN A 90 1.97 12.32 -5.24
N ASN A 91 1.03 11.38 -5.16
CA ASN A 91 -0.14 11.46 -4.29
C ASN A 91 -0.37 10.11 -3.58
N PHE A 92 -0.25 10.08 -2.26
CA PHE A 92 -0.29 8.86 -1.46
C PHE A 92 -1.70 8.28 -1.17
N PRO A 93 -2.80 9.08 -1.11
CA PRO A 93 -4.06 8.60 -0.58
C PRO A 93 -4.66 7.42 -1.36
N ASP A 94 -4.55 7.44 -2.68
CA ASP A 94 -5.08 6.36 -3.52
C ASP A 94 -4.36 5.04 -3.24
N ALA A 95 -3.03 5.07 -3.04
CA ALA A 95 -2.25 3.89 -2.67
C ALA A 95 -2.63 3.33 -1.29
N LEU A 96 -2.93 4.20 -0.32
CA LEU A 96 -3.36 3.76 1.01
C LEU A 96 -4.64 2.94 0.94
N ALA A 97 -5.66 3.47 0.28
CA ALA A 97 -6.95 2.80 0.12
C ALA A 97 -6.85 1.53 -0.74
N ALA A 98 -5.98 1.56 -1.77
CA ALA A 98 -5.75 0.44 -2.69
C ALA A 98 -5.10 -0.79 -2.03
N THR A 99 -4.21 -0.58 -1.05
CA THR A 99 -3.37 -1.65 -0.49
C THR A 99 -4.16 -2.85 0.06
N PRO A 100 -5.13 -2.70 0.99
CA PRO A 100 -5.89 -3.82 1.50
C PRO A 100 -6.83 -4.43 0.45
N PHE A 101 -7.42 -3.61 -0.41
CA PHE A 101 -8.23 -4.08 -1.52
C PHE A 101 -7.42 -4.98 -2.46
N LEU A 102 -6.25 -4.52 -2.87
CA LEU A 102 -5.41 -5.25 -3.81
C LEU A 102 -4.90 -6.58 -3.22
N LYS A 103 -4.55 -6.60 -1.94
CA LYS A 103 -4.24 -7.86 -1.25
C LYS A 103 -5.39 -8.85 -1.38
N LYS A 104 -6.62 -8.40 -1.17
CA LYS A 104 -7.79 -9.27 -1.25
C LYS A 104 -8.11 -9.69 -2.67
N PHE A 105 -8.02 -8.76 -3.61
CA PHE A 105 -8.15 -9.02 -5.05
C PHE A 105 -7.17 -10.13 -5.49
N ASN A 106 -5.90 -10.05 -5.09
CA ASN A 106 -4.87 -11.02 -5.43
C ASN A 106 -5.20 -12.41 -4.89
N THR A 107 -5.64 -12.52 -3.63
CA THR A 107 -5.98 -13.82 -3.04
C THR A 107 -7.25 -14.44 -3.62
N SER A 108 -8.12 -13.66 -4.25
CA SER A 108 -9.41 -14.12 -4.78
C SER A 108 -9.41 -14.35 -6.30
N ASN A 109 -8.49 -13.73 -7.04
CA ASN A 109 -8.58 -13.64 -8.50
C ASN A 109 -7.30 -13.99 -9.26
N ILE A 110 -6.17 -14.18 -8.58
CA ILE A 110 -4.88 -14.39 -9.24
C ILE A 110 -4.16 -15.57 -8.60
N GLU A 111 -3.82 -16.55 -9.43
CA GLU A 111 -2.88 -17.60 -9.06
C GLU A 111 -1.44 -17.06 -9.13
N GLY A 112 -0.60 -17.43 -8.17
CA GLY A 112 0.80 -17.03 -8.14
C GLY A 112 1.09 -15.80 -7.25
N TYR A 113 2.01 -14.94 -7.70
CA TYR A 113 2.58 -13.87 -6.86
C TYR A 113 1.68 -12.63 -6.70
N GLY A 114 0.54 -12.60 -7.37
CA GLY A 114 -0.41 -11.49 -7.31
C GLY A 114 0.00 -10.29 -8.19
N LEU A 115 -0.80 -9.24 -8.07
CA LEU A 115 -0.66 -8.01 -8.84
C LEU A 115 0.07 -6.97 -7.97
N PRO A 116 1.31 -6.57 -8.29
CA PRO A 116 2.00 -5.55 -7.53
C PRO A 116 1.37 -4.16 -7.76
N LEU A 117 1.37 -3.35 -6.71
CA LEU A 117 0.97 -1.94 -6.78
C LEU A 117 2.22 -1.09 -6.97
N ILE A 118 2.34 -0.46 -8.14
CA ILE A 118 3.49 0.38 -8.46
C ILE A 118 3.09 1.86 -8.62
N SER A 119 3.98 2.73 -8.20
CA SER A 119 3.81 4.17 -8.41
C SER A 119 4.31 4.58 -9.79
N ILE A 120 3.57 5.47 -10.45
CA ILE A 120 3.99 6.09 -11.72
C ILE A 120 4.00 7.61 -11.58
N LYS A 121 4.74 8.28 -12.45
CA LYS A 121 4.69 9.75 -12.58
C LYS A 121 3.29 10.16 -13.04
N SER A 122 2.86 11.36 -12.64
CA SER A 122 1.64 11.95 -13.20
C SER A 122 1.77 11.99 -14.72
N ASN A 123 0.78 11.46 -15.41
CA ASN A 123 0.78 11.29 -16.86
C ASN A 123 2.01 10.51 -17.42
N GLY A 124 2.68 9.73 -16.56
CA GLY A 124 3.74 8.83 -16.97
C GLY A 124 3.21 7.54 -17.58
N ASN A 125 4.05 6.86 -18.34
CA ASN A 125 3.78 5.54 -18.88
C ASN A 125 4.61 4.48 -18.14
N THR A 126 4.19 3.24 -18.23
CA THR A 126 4.92 2.06 -17.80
C THR A 126 5.00 1.04 -18.94
N SER A 127 6.03 0.22 -18.95
CA SER A 127 6.17 -0.88 -19.92
C SER A 127 5.31 -2.10 -19.56
N GLU A 128 4.89 -2.20 -18.29
CA GLU A 128 4.07 -3.29 -17.80
C GLU A 128 2.61 -3.18 -18.27
N LEU A 129 1.92 -4.32 -18.35
CA LEU A 129 0.50 -4.37 -18.66
C LEU A 129 -0.31 -3.88 -17.46
N VAL A 130 -0.91 -2.71 -17.55
CA VAL A 130 -1.73 -2.15 -16.47
C VAL A 130 -3.11 -2.82 -16.45
N ARG A 131 -3.43 -3.50 -15.34
CA ARG A 131 -4.73 -4.15 -15.14
C ARG A 131 -5.69 -3.31 -14.31
N ILE A 132 -5.17 -2.62 -13.30
CA ILE A 132 -5.96 -1.78 -12.39
C ILE A 132 -5.31 -0.41 -12.28
N VAL A 133 -6.11 0.62 -12.28
CA VAL A 133 -5.70 2.01 -12.02
C VAL A 133 -6.43 2.54 -10.79
N PHE A 134 -5.68 3.12 -9.87
CA PHE A 134 -6.20 3.88 -8.75
C PHE A 134 -5.92 5.38 -8.97
N GLY A 135 -6.98 6.14 -9.19
CA GLY A 135 -6.94 7.56 -9.51
C GLY A 135 -7.60 7.93 -10.83
N GLY A 136 -8.02 9.20 -10.94
CA GLY A 136 -8.68 9.76 -12.10
C GLY A 136 -7.74 9.97 -13.30
N GLU A 137 -8.29 10.16 -14.49
CA GLU A 137 -7.54 10.35 -15.75
C GLU A 137 -6.66 11.63 -15.73
N ASN A 138 -7.00 12.62 -14.92
CA ASN A 138 -6.16 13.81 -14.71
C ASN A 138 -4.90 13.54 -13.88
N SER A 139 -4.85 12.41 -13.18
CA SER A 139 -3.75 12.01 -12.27
C SER A 139 -2.95 10.84 -12.81
N VAL A 140 -3.61 9.91 -13.46
CA VAL A 140 -3.04 8.70 -14.03
C VAL A 140 -3.58 8.52 -15.43
N ASN A 141 -2.71 8.45 -16.43
CA ASN A 141 -3.08 8.25 -17.83
C ASN A 141 -4.06 7.09 -18.00
N LYS A 142 -4.81 7.15 -19.10
CA LYS A 142 -5.63 6.04 -19.54
C LYS A 142 -4.74 4.97 -20.16
N TYR A 143 -4.86 3.76 -19.62
CA TYR A 143 -4.28 2.54 -20.17
C TYR A 143 -5.44 1.69 -20.75
N LYS A 144 -5.12 0.55 -21.29
CA LYS A 144 -6.15 -0.46 -21.61
C LYS A 144 -6.47 -1.30 -20.36
N GLU A 145 -6.63 -0.60 -19.22
CA GLU A 145 -6.90 -1.21 -17.92
C GLU A 145 -8.29 -1.87 -17.88
N LYS A 146 -8.40 -2.97 -17.14
CA LYS A 146 -9.67 -3.64 -16.91
C LYS A 146 -10.53 -2.93 -15.86
N TYR A 147 -9.89 -2.31 -14.87
CA TYR A 147 -10.58 -1.63 -13.77
C TYR A 147 -9.91 -0.29 -13.47
N ARG A 148 -10.74 0.74 -13.24
CA ARG A 148 -10.30 2.04 -12.71
C ARG A 148 -11.16 2.43 -11.54
N PHE A 149 -10.50 2.75 -10.42
CA PHE A 149 -11.15 3.28 -9.23
C PHE A 149 -10.78 4.74 -9.06
N ALA A 150 -11.75 5.62 -9.22
CA ALA A 150 -11.56 7.07 -9.21
C ALA A 150 -12.80 7.79 -8.71
N GLY A 151 -12.60 8.83 -7.93
CA GLY A 151 -13.60 9.80 -7.51
C GLY A 151 -13.17 11.22 -7.86
N GLN A 152 -14.00 12.20 -7.52
CA GLN A 152 -13.68 13.63 -7.71
C GLN A 152 -12.47 14.05 -6.85
N ASP A 153 -12.30 13.41 -5.72
CA ASP A 153 -11.18 13.61 -4.80
C ASP A 153 -10.74 12.28 -4.17
N ARG A 154 -9.73 12.33 -3.29
CA ARG A 154 -9.16 11.18 -2.59
C ARG A 154 -10.17 10.46 -1.70
N TYR A 155 -11.10 11.18 -1.10
CA TYR A 155 -12.13 10.61 -0.22
C TYR A 155 -13.12 9.79 -1.03
N LYS A 156 -13.57 10.35 -2.13
CA LYS A 156 -14.46 9.64 -3.07
C LYS A 156 -13.77 8.45 -3.73
N THR A 157 -12.50 8.58 -4.09
CA THR A 157 -11.71 7.44 -4.61
C THR A 157 -11.65 6.30 -3.60
N ALA A 158 -11.40 6.58 -2.31
CA ALA A 158 -11.40 5.57 -1.26
C ALA A 158 -12.77 4.88 -1.11
N VAL A 159 -13.86 5.63 -1.23
CA VAL A 159 -15.23 5.09 -1.24
C VAL A 159 -15.48 4.18 -2.44
N GLU A 160 -15.04 4.57 -3.64
CA GLU A 160 -15.19 3.71 -4.84
C GLU A 160 -14.39 2.40 -4.71
N ILE A 161 -13.19 2.45 -4.10
CA ILE A 161 -12.43 1.24 -3.77
C ILE A 161 -13.18 0.37 -2.74
N ALA A 162 -13.77 0.96 -1.72
CA ALA A 162 -14.53 0.23 -0.71
C ALA A 162 -15.78 -0.46 -1.29
N LYS A 163 -16.48 0.18 -2.23
CA LYS A 163 -17.60 -0.43 -2.96
C LYS A 163 -17.16 -1.65 -3.76
N ALA A 164 -15.96 -1.62 -4.32
CA ALA A 164 -15.43 -2.70 -5.14
C ALA A 164 -15.25 -4.03 -4.37
N TYR A 165 -15.18 -4.02 -3.03
CA TYR A 165 -15.20 -5.26 -2.25
C TYR A 165 -16.51 -6.03 -2.49
N LYS A 166 -17.65 -5.34 -2.48
CA LYS A 166 -18.95 -5.96 -2.76
C LYS A 166 -19.14 -6.23 -4.24
N ASP A 167 -18.89 -5.23 -5.06
CA ASP A 167 -19.25 -5.26 -6.48
C ASP A 167 -18.36 -6.23 -7.27
N LEU A 168 -17.06 -6.21 -7.00
CA LEU A 168 -16.07 -6.99 -7.73
C LEU A 168 -15.66 -8.29 -7.01
N LEU A 169 -15.44 -8.22 -5.69
CA LEU A 169 -14.96 -9.37 -4.91
C LEU A 169 -16.11 -10.18 -4.29
N LYS A 170 -17.35 -9.70 -4.40
CA LYS A 170 -18.54 -10.33 -3.78
C LYS A 170 -18.41 -10.51 -2.26
N MET A 171 -17.75 -9.55 -1.61
CA MET A 171 -17.46 -9.56 -0.19
C MET A 171 -18.16 -8.41 0.51
N ASP A 172 -18.93 -8.73 1.54
CA ASP A 172 -19.39 -7.74 2.51
C ASP A 172 -18.30 -7.49 3.54
N ILE A 173 -17.92 -6.22 3.71
CA ILE A 173 -16.97 -5.79 4.75
C ILE A 173 -17.76 -5.31 5.97
N ASP A 174 -17.33 -5.74 7.15
CA ASP A 174 -17.91 -5.34 8.44
C ASP A 174 -17.01 -4.40 9.26
N THR A 175 -15.80 -4.17 8.75
CA THR A 175 -14.77 -3.38 9.41
C THR A 175 -14.19 -2.34 8.44
N ILE A 176 -14.02 -1.12 8.94
CA ILE A 176 -13.37 -0.01 8.25
C ILE A 176 -12.19 0.48 9.07
N VAL A 177 -11.12 0.90 8.42
CA VAL A 177 -10.04 1.66 9.04
C VAL A 177 -10.14 3.09 8.52
N LEU A 178 -10.35 4.06 9.42
CA LEU A 178 -10.28 5.47 9.06
C LEU A 178 -8.83 5.95 9.11
N ALA A 179 -8.39 6.60 8.04
CA ALA A 179 -7.06 7.17 7.94
C ALA A 179 -7.13 8.64 7.49
N SER A 180 -6.11 9.44 7.85
CA SER A 180 -6.01 10.80 7.34
C SER A 180 -5.81 10.79 5.83
N GLY A 181 -6.62 11.58 5.12
CA GLY A 181 -6.40 11.88 3.70
C GLY A 181 -5.46 13.09 3.49
N GLU A 182 -5.04 13.77 4.56
CA GLU A 182 -4.27 15.00 4.51
C GLU A 182 -2.79 14.78 4.81
N ASP A 183 -2.47 13.76 5.64
CA ASP A 183 -1.10 13.39 5.99
C ASP A 183 -0.92 11.87 5.99
N TYR A 184 0.29 11.39 5.72
CA TYR A 184 0.53 9.98 5.44
C TYR A 184 1.25 9.17 6.52
N PRO A 185 2.05 9.70 7.44
CA PRO A 185 2.88 8.87 8.32
C PRO A 185 2.07 7.87 9.13
N ASP A 186 1.02 8.33 9.80
CA ASP A 186 0.15 7.45 10.58
C ASP A 186 -0.70 6.55 9.67
N ALA A 187 -1.13 7.09 8.54
CA ALA A 187 -1.95 6.38 7.57
C ALA A 187 -1.20 5.21 6.89
N LEU A 188 0.13 5.24 6.81
CA LEU A 188 0.92 4.12 6.26
C LEU A 188 0.70 2.80 7.03
N CYS A 189 0.45 2.86 8.33
CA CYS A 189 0.15 1.69 9.14
C CYS A 189 -1.28 1.14 8.92
N ALA A 190 -2.18 1.95 8.35
CA ALA A 190 -3.55 1.54 8.07
C ALA A 190 -3.61 0.40 7.04
N GLY A 191 -2.73 0.38 6.03
CA GLY A 191 -2.70 -0.65 5.00
C GLY A 191 -2.52 -2.07 5.57
N PRO A 192 -1.44 -2.36 6.30
CA PRO A 192 -1.25 -3.64 6.97
C PRO A 192 -2.36 -3.99 7.97
N LEU A 193 -2.85 -3.01 8.74
CA LEU A 193 -3.95 -3.22 9.69
C LEU A 193 -5.23 -3.65 8.98
N ALA A 194 -5.70 -2.87 8.01
CA ALA A 194 -6.89 -3.17 7.22
C ALA A 194 -6.76 -4.52 6.49
N SER A 195 -5.57 -4.79 5.94
CA SER A 195 -5.27 -6.08 5.30
C SER A 195 -5.39 -7.28 6.26
N SER A 196 -5.02 -7.11 7.53
CA SER A 196 -5.12 -8.17 8.55
C SER A 196 -6.54 -8.41 9.03
N LYS A 197 -7.40 -7.40 8.93
CA LYS A 197 -8.81 -7.41 9.39
C LYS A 197 -9.82 -7.62 8.26
N ASN A 198 -9.39 -7.81 7.03
CA ASN A 198 -10.25 -7.80 5.84
C ASN A 198 -11.11 -6.53 5.73
N ALA A 199 -10.54 -5.41 6.17
CA ALA A 199 -11.20 -4.12 6.21
C ALA A 199 -10.91 -3.28 4.96
N ALA A 200 -11.78 -2.35 4.63
CA ALA A 200 -11.47 -1.26 3.70
C ALA A 200 -10.87 -0.07 4.45
N ILE A 201 -10.05 0.71 3.76
CA ILE A 201 -9.61 2.01 4.25
C ILE A 201 -10.52 3.08 3.66
N LEU A 202 -11.09 3.91 4.53
CA LEU A 202 -11.73 5.16 4.17
C LEU A 202 -10.90 6.34 4.67
N LEU A 203 -10.95 7.43 3.94
CA LEU A 203 -10.17 8.61 4.26
C LEU A 203 -11.05 9.68 4.91
N THR A 204 -10.47 10.46 5.80
CA THR A 204 -11.12 11.57 6.46
C THR A 204 -10.22 12.79 6.57
N LYS A 205 -10.79 13.95 6.83
CA LYS A 205 -10.05 15.16 7.17
C LYS A 205 -9.62 15.12 8.63
N SER A 206 -8.62 15.92 8.99
CA SER A 206 -8.08 15.95 10.36
C SER A 206 -9.09 16.36 11.42
N LYS A 207 -10.04 17.26 11.08
CA LYS A 207 -11.00 17.84 12.04
C LYS A 207 -12.45 17.44 11.81
N THR A 208 -12.77 16.85 10.68
CA THR A 208 -14.16 16.55 10.32
C THR A 208 -14.21 15.25 9.51
N LEU A 209 -15.21 14.44 9.80
CA LEU A 209 -15.50 13.29 8.95
C LEU A 209 -15.93 13.77 7.55
N ASN A 210 -15.24 13.33 6.52
CA ASN A 210 -15.59 13.69 5.14
C ASN A 210 -17.00 13.19 4.78
N GLU A 211 -17.72 13.95 3.97
CA GLU A 211 -19.12 13.66 3.66
C GLU A 211 -19.29 12.34 2.91
N ASP A 212 -18.51 12.08 1.85
CA ASP A 212 -18.61 10.84 1.10
C ASP A 212 -18.32 9.62 2.00
N THR A 213 -17.34 9.75 2.91
CA THR A 213 -17.00 8.71 3.90
C THR A 213 -18.17 8.48 4.86
N ARG A 214 -18.77 9.55 5.36
CA ARG A 214 -19.93 9.48 6.26
C ARG A 214 -21.14 8.82 5.60
N GLU A 215 -21.46 9.21 4.38
CA GLU A 215 -22.59 8.66 3.64
C GLU A 215 -22.38 7.17 3.29
N TYR A 216 -21.14 6.79 2.95
CA TYR A 216 -20.83 5.40 2.71
C TYR A 216 -21.03 4.54 3.98
N ILE A 217 -20.55 5.01 5.15
CA ILE A 217 -20.72 4.30 6.43
C ILE A 217 -22.20 4.16 6.78
N LYS A 218 -22.98 5.24 6.65
CA LYS A 218 -24.43 5.23 6.93
C LYS A 218 -25.20 4.26 6.02
N ALA A 219 -24.83 4.21 4.75
CA ALA A 219 -25.51 3.36 3.77
C ALA A 219 -25.16 1.87 3.92
N ASN A 220 -24.09 1.53 4.62
CA ASN A 220 -23.63 0.15 4.79
C ASN A 220 -23.81 -0.31 6.25
N THR A 221 -25.03 -0.74 6.59
CA THR A 221 -25.43 -1.13 7.96
C THR A 221 -24.74 -2.41 8.46
N ASN A 222 -24.06 -3.15 7.59
CA ASN A 222 -23.22 -4.30 7.96
C ASN A 222 -21.88 -3.89 8.59
N ILE A 223 -21.47 -2.62 8.49
CA ILE A 223 -20.25 -2.12 9.16
C ILE A 223 -20.49 -2.05 10.66
N LYS A 224 -19.70 -2.81 11.40
CA LYS A 224 -19.79 -2.94 12.87
C LYS A 224 -18.60 -2.34 13.60
N ASN A 225 -17.46 -2.21 12.90
CA ASN A 225 -16.19 -1.79 13.48
C ASN A 225 -15.58 -0.64 12.65
N ILE A 226 -15.07 0.37 13.37
CA ILE A 226 -14.36 1.50 12.77
C ILE A 226 -13.10 1.78 13.60
#